data_54c84ceeffa5ca2237653d946e8ca502
#
_entry.id   54c84ceeffa5ca2237653d946e8ca502
#
_cell.length_a   1.000
_cell.length_b   1.000
_cell.length_c   1.000
_cell.angle_alpha   90.00
_cell.angle_beta   90.00
_cell.angle_gamma   90.00
#
_symmetry.space_group_name_H-M   'P 1'
#
loop_
_entity.id
_entity.type
_entity.pdbx_description
1 polymer ?
#
loop_
_entity_poly.entity_id
_entity_poly.type
_entity_poly.pdbx_seq_one_letter_code
_entity_poly.pdbx_strand_id
1 'polypeptide(L)'
;MQYNFTYMKPKEEITMIQIIAGEKGNGKTKCLLDKVNSEIKSVHGNIVYLDKNSKHMYELNNKVRLIDASEFMIDNADNFIGFICGVISQDHDLEQMYLDSFLKVAKLEGADISATLSRLEAIGEKYHVTFVNHSLRF
;
A
#
# COMPACT_ATOMS: atom_id res chain seq x y z
N MET A 1 -3.52 -12.81 16.71
CA MET A 1 -4.47 -12.10 15.89
C MET A 1 -4.17 -12.25 14.41
N GLN A 2 -5.17 -12.59 13.67
CA GLN A 2 -5.04 -12.79 12.24
C GLN A 2 -5.51 -11.55 11.52
N TYR A 3 -4.63 -10.86 10.89
CA TYR A 3 -5.03 -9.66 10.18
C TYR A 3 -4.55 -9.59 8.74
N ASN A 4 -3.93 -10.63 8.28
CA ASN A 4 -3.47 -10.66 6.91
C ASN A 4 -4.53 -11.30 6.04
N PHE A 5 -5.02 -10.54 5.11
CA PHE A 5 -6.09 -10.98 4.25
C PHE A 5 -5.77 -10.61 2.83
N THR A 6 -5.77 -11.56 1.95
CA THR A 6 -5.41 -11.35 0.56
C THR A 6 -6.66 -11.26 -0.29
N TYR A 7 -6.73 -10.19 -1.10
CA TYR A 7 -7.77 -10.07 -2.10
C TYR A 7 -7.48 -11.08 -3.19
N MET A 8 -8.34 -12.08 -3.33
CA MET A 8 -8.07 -13.20 -4.21
C MET A 8 -8.97 -13.13 -5.43
N LYS A 9 -8.39 -13.31 -6.58
CA LYS A 9 -9.16 -13.59 -7.77
C LYS A 9 -9.56 -15.04 -7.76
N PRO A 10 -10.65 -15.39 -8.38
CA PRO A 10 -10.96 -16.79 -8.62
C PRO A 10 -9.80 -17.40 -9.36
N LYS A 11 -9.51 -18.60 -9.22
CA LYS A 11 -8.50 -19.32 -9.90
C LYS A 11 -7.13 -19.15 -9.38
N GLU A 12 -6.86 -19.19 -8.29
CA GLU A 12 -5.54 -19.31 -7.75
C GLU A 12 -4.47 -18.44 -8.35
N GLU A 13 -4.82 -17.35 -8.96
CA GLU A 13 -3.81 -16.43 -9.45
C GLU A 13 -3.11 -15.78 -8.30
N ILE A 14 -1.83 -15.51 -8.50
CA ILE A 14 -1.08 -14.73 -7.51
C ILE A 14 -1.65 -13.33 -7.51
N THR A 15 -2.12 -12.89 -6.36
CA THR A 15 -2.62 -11.53 -6.26
C THR A 15 -1.52 -10.61 -5.77
N MET A 16 -1.48 -9.42 -6.33
CA MET A 16 -0.50 -8.42 -5.94
C MET A 16 -1.09 -7.38 -4.99
N ILE A 17 -2.30 -7.60 -4.52
CA ILE A 17 -2.92 -6.72 -3.54
C ILE A 17 -3.26 -7.52 -2.31
N GLN A 18 -2.73 -7.11 -1.17
CA GLN A 18 -3.04 -7.72 0.10
C GLN A 18 -3.81 -6.73 0.95
N ILE A 19 -4.87 -7.19 1.56
CA ILE A 19 -5.70 -6.37 2.42
C ILE A 19 -5.53 -6.86 3.84
N ILE A 20 -5.13 -5.96 4.72
CA ILE A 20 -4.94 -6.28 6.12
C ILE A 20 -6.16 -5.82 6.87
N ALA A 21 -6.86 -6.75 7.48
CA ALA A 21 -8.03 -6.44 8.26
C ALA A 21 -7.60 -6.25 9.71
N GLY A 22 -7.94 -5.12 10.26
CA GLY A 22 -7.67 -4.85 11.67
C GLY A 22 -8.93 -4.45 12.37
N GLU A 23 -8.80 -4.24 13.64
CA GLU A 23 -9.90 -3.71 14.43
C GLU A 23 -10.30 -2.37 13.89
N LYS A 24 -11.58 -2.10 13.95
CA LYS A 24 -12.06 -0.81 13.57
C LYS A 24 -11.36 0.24 14.41
N GLY A 25 -10.93 1.31 13.81
CA GLY A 25 -10.27 2.39 14.54
C GLY A 25 -8.76 2.25 14.55
N ASN A 26 -8.19 2.09 15.71
CA ASN A 26 -6.74 2.28 15.89
C ASN A 26 -5.85 1.16 15.40
N GLY A 27 -6.39 -0.01 15.11
CA GLY A 27 -5.56 -1.17 14.85
C GLY A 27 -4.94 -1.22 13.47
N LYS A 28 -5.43 -0.45 12.53
CA LYS A 28 -5.05 -0.62 11.13
C LYS A 28 -3.62 -0.22 10.83
N THR A 29 -3.23 0.96 11.26
CA THR A 29 -1.87 1.42 11.05
C THR A 29 -0.88 0.52 11.77
N LYS A 30 -1.22 0.10 12.99
CA LYS A 30 -0.34 -0.79 13.72
C LYS A 30 -0.13 -2.10 12.98
N CYS A 31 -1.19 -2.64 12.39
CA CYS A 31 -1.06 -3.87 11.61
C CYS A 31 -0.13 -3.70 10.42
N LEU A 32 -0.24 -2.57 9.72
CA LEU A 32 0.64 -2.30 8.59
C LEU A 32 2.08 -2.13 9.05
N LEU A 33 2.29 -1.39 10.15
CA LEU A 33 3.64 -1.18 10.66
C LEU A 33 4.27 -2.50 11.10
N ASP A 34 3.51 -3.34 11.79
CA ASP A 34 4.03 -4.63 12.22
C ASP A 34 4.42 -5.48 11.01
N LYS A 35 3.56 -5.49 9.98
CA LYS A 35 3.84 -6.30 8.81
C LYS A 35 5.05 -5.79 8.05
N VAL A 36 5.15 -4.50 7.81
CA VAL A 36 6.27 -3.97 7.02
C VAL A 36 7.59 -4.18 7.76
N ASN A 37 7.58 -4.00 9.06
CA ASN A 37 8.81 -4.18 9.84
C ASN A 37 9.24 -5.65 9.91
N SER A 38 8.30 -6.56 9.74
CA SER A 38 8.61 -7.96 9.64
C SER A 38 9.14 -8.31 8.24
N GLU A 39 8.46 -7.83 7.21
CA GLU A 39 8.79 -8.15 5.82
C GLU A 39 10.13 -7.59 5.39
N ILE A 40 10.50 -6.41 5.88
CA ILE A 40 11.76 -5.78 5.46
C ILE A 40 12.97 -6.62 5.83
N LYS A 41 12.81 -7.51 6.79
CA LYS A 41 13.92 -8.37 7.23
C LYS A 41 14.19 -9.51 6.25
N SER A 42 13.23 -9.84 5.41
CA SER A 42 13.35 -11.01 4.53
C SER A 42 13.33 -10.67 3.05
N VAL A 43 12.89 -9.47 2.65
CA VAL A 43 12.90 -9.12 1.24
C VAL A 43 14.30 -8.79 0.78
N HIS A 44 14.57 -8.99 -0.50
CA HIS A 44 15.87 -8.66 -1.07
C HIS A 44 15.92 -7.26 -1.63
N GLY A 45 14.78 -6.73 -2.02
CA GLY A 45 14.70 -5.41 -2.62
C GLY A 45 14.20 -4.38 -1.64
N ASN A 46 13.52 -3.38 -2.17
CA ASN A 46 13.08 -2.22 -1.40
C ASN A 46 11.62 -2.30 -1.05
N ILE A 47 11.27 -1.62 0.01
CA ILE A 47 9.86 -1.46 0.42
C ILE A 47 9.60 0.02 0.63
N VAL A 48 8.48 0.48 0.07
CA VAL A 48 8.00 1.84 0.26
C VAL A 48 6.76 1.81 1.16
N TYR A 49 6.70 2.73 2.08
CA TYR A 49 5.54 2.93 2.95
C TYR A 49 4.99 4.32 2.66
N LEU A 50 3.83 4.37 2.03
CA LEU A 50 3.18 5.63 1.65
C LEU A 50 2.11 5.95 2.68
N ASP A 51 2.20 7.13 3.28
CA ASP A 51 1.28 7.53 4.32
C ASP A 51 0.81 8.97 4.07
N LYS A 52 -0.26 9.34 4.73
CA LYS A 52 -0.82 10.69 4.60
C LYS A 52 0.03 11.75 5.27
N ASN A 53 0.95 11.36 6.15
CA ASN A 53 1.89 12.28 6.80
C ASN A 53 3.09 11.45 7.29
N SER A 54 4.01 12.10 7.98
CA SER A 54 5.22 11.42 8.46
C SER A 54 5.16 11.06 9.94
N LYS A 55 3.96 11.00 10.50
CA LYS A 55 3.77 10.81 11.94
C LYS A 55 4.41 9.53 12.46
N HIS A 56 4.42 8.48 11.64
CA HIS A 56 4.91 7.16 12.07
C HIS A 56 6.34 6.85 11.67
N MET A 57 7.09 7.88 11.25
CA MET A 57 8.44 7.65 10.70
C MET A 57 9.36 6.92 11.67
N TYR A 58 9.23 7.18 12.97
CA TYR A 58 10.11 6.54 13.95
C TYR A 58 9.69 5.14 14.32
N GLU A 59 8.52 4.71 13.86
CA GLU A 59 8.04 3.35 14.11
C GLU A 59 8.40 2.42 12.96
N LEU A 60 8.99 2.94 11.91
CA LEU A 60 9.40 2.15 10.74
C LEU A 60 10.87 1.78 10.84
N ASN A 61 11.18 0.56 10.42
CA ASN A 61 12.56 0.15 10.25
C ASN A 61 13.23 1.14 9.28
N ASN A 62 14.46 1.52 9.56
CA ASN A 62 15.14 2.55 8.78
C ASN A 62 15.44 2.14 7.34
N LYS A 63 15.28 0.88 7.01
CA LYS A 63 15.45 0.42 5.63
C LYS A 63 14.18 0.59 4.80
N VAL A 64 13.04 0.85 5.44
CA VAL A 64 11.80 1.11 4.74
C VAL A 64 11.80 2.57 4.30
N ARG A 65 11.41 2.82 3.06
CA ARG A 65 11.36 4.18 2.52
C ARG A 65 9.99 4.76 2.77
N LEU A 66 9.92 5.78 3.60
CA LEU A 66 8.66 6.45 3.91
C LEU A 66 8.43 7.57 2.90
N ILE A 67 7.22 7.62 2.36
CA ILE A 67 6.78 8.75 1.54
C ILE A 67 5.62 9.41 2.25
N ASP A 68 5.75 10.69 2.51
CA ASP A 68 4.68 11.50 3.07
C ASP A 68 3.89 12.10 1.93
N ALA A 69 2.70 11.56 1.70
CA ALA A 69 1.88 11.96 0.56
C ALA A 69 1.44 13.43 0.63
N SER A 70 1.43 14.01 1.83
CA SER A 70 1.00 15.40 1.97
C SER A 70 1.97 16.39 1.30
N GLU A 71 3.18 15.94 1.00
CA GLU A 71 4.19 16.79 0.35
C GLU A 71 4.03 16.81 -1.17
N PHE A 72 3.12 16.04 -1.70
CA PHE A 72 2.97 15.92 -3.14
C PHE A 72 1.53 16.22 -3.54
N MET A 73 1.33 16.55 -4.82
CA MET A 73 0.03 17.03 -5.28
C MET A 73 -0.83 15.87 -5.78
N ILE A 74 -1.41 15.15 -4.85
CA ILE A 74 -2.32 14.05 -5.17
C ILE A 74 -3.74 14.55 -4.87
N ASP A 75 -4.46 14.92 -5.92
CA ASP A 75 -5.78 15.54 -5.77
C ASP A 75 -6.94 14.61 -6.15
N ASN A 76 -6.64 13.52 -6.83
CA ASN A 76 -7.68 12.59 -7.27
C ASN A 76 -7.05 11.23 -7.54
N ALA A 77 -7.89 10.25 -7.90
CA ALA A 77 -7.42 8.89 -8.12
C ALA A 77 -6.43 8.79 -9.27
N ASP A 78 -6.62 9.56 -10.33
CA ASP A 78 -5.70 9.52 -11.47
C ASP A 78 -4.32 10.03 -11.07
N ASN A 79 -4.27 11.12 -10.29
CA ASN A 79 -3.00 11.62 -9.77
C ASN A 79 -2.34 10.58 -8.89
N PHE A 80 -3.13 9.89 -8.06
CA PHE A 80 -2.61 8.86 -7.19
C PHE A 80 -1.96 7.74 -7.99
N ILE A 81 -2.63 7.24 -9.00
CA ILE A 81 -2.08 6.18 -9.84
C ILE A 81 -0.82 6.64 -10.53
N GLY A 82 -0.81 7.87 -11.07
CA GLY A 82 0.39 8.42 -11.69
C GLY A 82 1.55 8.53 -10.71
N PHE A 83 1.26 8.92 -9.47
CA PHE A 83 2.27 9.01 -8.44
C PHE A 83 2.88 7.64 -8.15
N ILE A 84 2.03 6.62 -8.01
CA ILE A 84 2.47 5.25 -7.78
C ILE A 84 3.37 4.79 -8.93
N CYS A 85 2.96 5.04 -10.16
CA CYS A 85 3.76 4.66 -11.31
C CYS A 85 5.11 5.38 -11.32
N GLY A 86 5.12 6.64 -10.91
CA GLY A 86 6.37 7.39 -10.82
C GLY A 86 7.32 6.82 -9.79
N VAL A 87 6.80 6.40 -8.65
CA VAL A 87 7.62 5.77 -7.62
C VAL A 87 8.24 4.47 -8.16
N ILE A 88 7.42 3.66 -8.82
CA ILE A 88 7.89 2.38 -9.37
C ILE A 88 8.92 2.60 -10.46
N SER A 89 8.72 3.62 -11.29
CA SER A 89 9.54 3.83 -12.49
C SER A 89 11.02 4.06 -12.17
N GLN A 90 11.33 4.55 -11.00
CA GLN A 90 12.71 4.87 -10.65
C GLN A 90 13.34 3.84 -9.71
N ASP A 91 12.65 2.75 -9.41
CA ASP A 91 13.18 1.76 -8.46
C ASP A 91 12.85 0.35 -8.95
N HIS A 92 13.78 -0.23 -9.69
CA HIS A 92 13.59 -1.58 -10.24
C HIS A 92 13.66 -2.66 -9.16
N ASP A 93 14.12 -2.33 -7.97
CA ASP A 93 14.24 -3.27 -6.88
C ASP A 93 13.08 -3.19 -5.90
N LEU A 94 12.07 -2.39 -6.21
CA LEU A 94 10.91 -2.26 -5.34
C LEU A 94 10.09 -3.54 -5.36
N GLU A 95 9.84 -4.11 -4.19
CA GLU A 95 9.09 -5.35 -4.07
C GLU A 95 7.72 -5.16 -3.44
N GLN A 96 7.60 -4.25 -2.51
CA GLN A 96 6.34 -4.05 -1.81
C GLN A 96 6.09 -2.57 -1.59
N MET A 97 4.84 -2.18 -1.67
CA MET A 97 4.42 -0.82 -1.36
C MET A 97 3.23 -0.88 -0.42
N TYR A 98 3.40 -0.30 0.75
CA TYR A 98 2.35 -0.22 1.76
C TYR A 98 1.61 1.09 1.60
N LEU A 99 0.29 1.01 1.62
CA LEU A 99 -0.58 2.16 1.39
C LEU A 99 -1.40 2.42 2.65
N ASP A 100 -0.85 3.21 3.54
CA ASP A 100 -1.55 3.59 4.76
C ASP A 100 -2.47 4.77 4.45
N SER A 101 -3.66 4.74 5.02
CA SER A 101 -4.67 5.77 4.77
C SER A 101 -5.01 5.89 3.29
N PHE A 102 -5.10 4.75 2.63
CA PHE A 102 -5.28 4.68 1.18
C PHE A 102 -6.42 5.57 0.68
N LEU A 103 -7.58 5.50 1.32
CA LEU A 103 -8.74 6.25 0.83
C LEU A 103 -8.51 7.75 0.93
N LYS A 104 -7.83 8.20 1.97
CA LYS A 104 -7.53 9.62 2.12
C LYS A 104 -6.48 10.07 1.12
N VAL A 105 -5.42 9.30 0.95
CA VAL A 105 -4.33 9.66 0.06
C VAL A 105 -4.83 9.69 -1.39
N ALA A 106 -5.62 8.71 -1.79
CA ALA A 106 -6.11 8.60 -3.15
C ALA A 106 -7.36 9.46 -3.40
N LYS A 107 -7.87 10.12 -2.36
CA LYS A 107 -9.09 10.96 -2.45
C LYS A 107 -10.30 10.14 -2.87
N LEU A 108 -10.43 8.96 -2.28
CA LEU A 108 -11.50 8.02 -2.63
C LEU A 108 -12.49 7.80 -1.49
N GLU A 109 -12.47 8.62 -0.46
CA GLU A 109 -13.41 8.46 0.64
C GLU A 109 -14.84 8.62 0.12
N GLY A 110 -15.66 7.62 0.42
CA GLY A 110 -17.04 7.62 -0.04
C GLY A 110 -17.25 7.26 -1.49
N ALA A 111 -16.20 6.93 -2.22
CA ALA A 111 -16.30 6.60 -3.64
C ALA A 111 -16.16 5.10 -3.87
N ASP A 112 -16.53 4.67 -5.07
CA ASP A 112 -16.31 3.30 -5.50
C ASP A 112 -14.83 3.12 -5.83
N ILE A 113 -14.17 2.20 -5.14
CA ILE A 113 -12.73 2.01 -5.28
C ILE A 113 -12.36 0.91 -6.25
N SER A 114 -13.35 0.25 -6.85
CA SER A 114 -13.10 -0.93 -7.69
C SER A 114 -12.16 -0.65 -8.84
N ALA A 115 -12.35 0.45 -9.54
CA ALA A 115 -11.53 0.79 -10.69
C ALA A 115 -10.08 1.04 -10.29
N THR A 116 -9.88 1.75 -9.17
CA THR A 116 -8.54 2.04 -8.70
C THR A 116 -7.83 0.77 -8.25
N LEU A 117 -8.55 -0.12 -7.56
CA LEU A 117 -7.96 -1.40 -7.17
C LEU A 117 -7.56 -2.23 -8.37
N SER A 118 -8.39 -2.25 -9.41
CA SER A 118 -8.07 -2.98 -10.63
C SER A 118 -6.81 -2.43 -11.29
N ARG A 119 -6.65 -1.12 -11.28
CA ARG A 119 -5.46 -0.48 -11.86
C ARG A 119 -4.23 -0.82 -11.03
N LEU A 120 -4.33 -0.79 -9.70
CA LEU A 120 -3.21 -1.17 -8.85
C LEU A 120 -2.82 -2.63 -9.06
N GLU A 121 -3.81 -3.49 -9.22
CA GLU A 121 -3.51 -4.90 -9.45
C GLU A 121 -2.77 -5.10 -10.77
N ALA A 122 -3.20 -4.43 -11.82
CA ALA A 122 -2.54 -4.52 -13.11
C ALA A 122 -1.10 -4.00 -13.04
N ILE A 123 -0.88 -2.90 -12.32
CA ILE A 123 0.45 -2.35 -12.13
C ILE A 123 1.33 -3.32 -11.35
N GLY A 124 0.78 -3.88 -10.28
CA GLY A 124 1.51 -4.84 -9.47
C GLY A 124 1.94 -6.07 -10.24
N GLU A 125 1.05 -6.58 -11.11
CA GLU A 125 1.39 -7.73 -11.94
C GLU A 125 2.46 -7.39 -12.96
N LYS A 126 2.37 -6.22 -13.56
CA LYS A 126 3.32 -5.83 -14.58
C LYS A 126 4.72 -5.63 -14.04
N TYR A 127 4.83 -5.01 -12.88
CA TYR A 127 6.12 -4.63 -12.32
C TYR A 127 6.55 -5.48 -11.14
N HIS A 128 5.77 -6.49 -10.79
CA HIS A 128 6.06 -7.41 -9.70
C HIS A 128 6.17 -6.68 -8.36
N VAL A 129 5.23 -5.79 -8.10
CA VAL A 129 5.14 -5.05 -6.85
C VAL A 129 3.87 -5.49 -6.12
N THR A 130 4.01 -5.87 -4.87
CA THR A 130 2.87 -6.21 -4.05
C THR A 130 2.40 -4.97 -3.30
N PHE A 131 1.13 -4.63 -3.45
CA PHE A 131 0.53 -3.53 -2.71
C PHE A 131 -0.15 -4.07 -1.47
N VAL A 132 0.11 -3.46 -0.33
CA VAL A 132 -0.47 -3.86 0.94
C VAL A 132 -1.20 -2.68 1.52
N ASN A 133 -2.47 -2.86 1.83
CA ASN A 133 -3.23 -1.79 2.45
C ASN A 133 -4.20 -2.37 3.46
N HIS A 134 -4.89 -1.50 4.20
CA HIS A 134 -5.82 -1.95 5.22
C HIS A 134 -7.23 -1.47 4.92
N SER A 135 -8.17 -2.15 5.50
CA SER A 135 -9.52 -1.65 5.63
C SER A 135 -10.28 -1.34 4.38
N LEU A 136 -10.11 -2.13 3.38
CA LEU A 136 -11.00 -1.95 2.27
C LEU A 136 -12.29 -2.68 2.57
N ARG A 137 -13.31 -1.92 2.79
CA ARG A 137 -14.61 -2.45 3.03
C ARG A 137 -15.46 -2.10 1.85
N PHE A 138 -16.17 -3.06 1.40
CA PHE A 138 -17.06 -2.87 0.27
C PHE A 138 -18.48 -2.88 0.72
#